data_8d9cfff495af947c4e06e57414304d7b
#
_entry.id   8d9cfff495af947c4e06e57414304d7b
#
_cell.length_a   1.000
_cell.length_b   1.000
_cell.length_c   1.000
_cell.angle_alpha   90.00
_cell.angle_beta   90.00
_cell.angle_gamma   90.00
#
_symmetry.space_group_name_H-M   'P 1'
#
loop_
_entity.id
_entity.type
_entity.pdbx_description
1 polymer ?
#
loop_
_entity_poly.entity_id
_entity_poly.type
_entity_poly.pdbx_seq_one_letter_code
_entity_poly.pdbx_strand_id
1 'polypeptide(L)' 'MCGIVGFTGRENALPILIKGLYSLEYRGYDSAGVAAFTKDGLRVVKARGRIANLEEKIKEEGGDMYCTCGIGHTRWA' A
#
# COMPACT_ATOMS: atom_id res chain seq x y z
N MET A 1 9.05 12.01 7.35
CA MET A 1 8.94 12.46 5.96
C MET A 1 7.90 11.62 5.23
N CYS A 2 7.04 12.26 4.48
CA CYS A 2 6.00 11.54 3.75
C CYS A 2 6.49 11.09 2.38
N GLY A 3 6.01 9.97 1.93
CA GLY A 3 6.34 9.44 0.62
C GLY A 3 5.12 8.85 -0.07
N ILE A 4 5.15 8.87 -1.39
CA ILE A 4 4.05 8.35 -2.21
C ILE A 4 4.64 7.51 -3.34
N VAL A 5 4.01 6.37 -3.60
CA VAL A 5 4.29 5.56 -4.80
C VAL A 5 2.97 5.34 -5.52
N GLY A 6 3.04 5.26 -6.82
CA GLY A 6 1.85 5.03 -7.63
C GLY A 6 2.13 4.11 -8.79
N PHE A 7 1.11 3.41 -9.24
CA PHE A 7 1.23 2.50 -10.37
C PHE A 7 -0.08 2.39 -11.11
N THR A 8 0.01 2.40 -12.43
CA THR A 8 -1.10 2.03 -13.29
C THR A 8 -0.52 1.21 -14.45
N GLY A 9 -1.19 0.14 -14.82
CA GLY A 9 -0.68 -0.73 -15.86
C GLY A 9 -1.57 -1.94 -16.04
N ARG A 10 -0.96 -3.05 -16.47
CA ARG A 10 -1.69 -4.30 -16.75
C ARG A 10 -1.40 -5.39 -15.72
N GLU A 11 -0.45 -5.17 -14.84
CA GLU A 11 -0.08 -6.13 -13.82
C GLU A 11 -0.78 -5.81 -12.51
N ASN A 12 -0.78 -6.79 -11.61
CA ASN A 12 -1.27 -6.55 -10.26
C ASN A 12 -0.39 -5.48 -9.60
N ALA A 13 -0.99 -4.36 -9.25
CA ALA A 13 -0.27 -3.23 -8.69
C ALA A 13 0.14 -3.45 -7.24
N LEU A 14 -0.57 -4.28 -6.49
CA LEU A 14 -0.35 -4.40 -5.05
C LEU A 14 1.10 -4.77 -4.69
N PRO A 15 1.71 -5.81 -5.27
CA PRO A 15 3.10 -6.14 -4.94
C PRO A 15 4.06 -5.00 -5.29
N ILE A 16 3.77 -4.27 -6.36
CA ILE A 16 4.60 -3.14 -6.80
C ILE A 16 4.52 -2.00 -5.80
N LEU A 17 3.30 -1.69 -5.33
CA LEU A 17 3.09 -0.65 -4.33
C LEU A 17 3.78 -1.01 -3.01
N ILE A 18 3.63 -2.25 -2.56
CA ILE A 18 4.25 -2.70 -1.31
C ILE A 18 5.77 -2.62 -1.40
N LYS A 19 6.34 -3.07 -2.52
CA LYS A 19 7.78 -2.99 -2.75
C LYS A 19 8.27 -1.53 -2.73
N GLY A 20 7.50 -0.64 -3.34
CA GLY A 20 7.80 0.79 -3.32
C GLY A 20 7.77 1.37 -1.91
N LEU A 21 6.79 0.95 -1.11
CA LEU A 21 6.70 1.39 0.28
C LEU A 21 7.89 0.91 1.10
N TYR A 22 8.32 -0.33 0.92
CA TYR A 22 9.54 -0.82 1.59
C TYR A 22 10.75 0.03 1.23
N SER A 23 10.85 0.51 0.00
CA SER A 23 11.93 1.39 -0.42
C SER A 23 11.92 2.72 0.32
N LEU A 24 10.75 3.17 0.78
CA LEU A 24 10.59 4.40 1.53
C LEU A 24 10.76 4.20 3.05
N GLU A 25 10.80 2.95 3.50
CA GLU A 25 10.80 2.63 4.94
C GLU A 25 12.00 3.22 5.67
N TYR A 26 13.15 3.31 5.01
CA TYR A 26 14.36 3.82 5.63
C TYR A 26 14.26 5.29 6.06
N ARG A 27 13.31 6.02 5.52
CA ARG A 27 13.13 7.43 5.84
C ARG A 27 12.43 7.67 7.17
N GLY A 28 11.86 6.61 7.75
CA GLY A 28 11.06 6.74 8.95
C GLY A 28 9.64 7.20 8.65
N TYR A 29 8.70 6.66 9.40
CA TYR A 29 7.28 6.99 9.25
C TYR A 29 6.53 6.39 10.43
N ASP A 30 5.30 6.85 10.68
CA ASP A 30 4.48 6.27 11.75
C ASP A 30 3.29 5.47 11.20
N SER A 31 2.94 5.65 9.96
CA SER A 31 1.84 4.89 9.34
C SER A 31 2.05 4.77 7.84
N ALA A 32 1.38 3.79 7.26
CA ALA A 32 1.42 3.56 5.82
C ALA A 32 0.05 3.10 5.35
N GLY A 33 -0.20 3.24 4.06
CA GLY A 33 -1.46 2.81 3.49
C GLY A 33 -1.39 2.62 2.00
N VAL A 34 -2.40 1.92 1.48
CA VAL A 34 -2.60 1.77 0.05
C VAL A 34 -4.05 2.10 -0.29
N ALA A 35 -4.26 2.66 -1.46
CA ALA A 35 -5.58 2.86 -2.03
C ALA A 35 -5.54 2.33 -3.45
N ALA A 36 -6.46 1.46 -3.79
CA ALA A 36 -6.40 0.77 -5.07
C ALA A 36 -7.80 0.54 -5.64
N PHE A 37 -7.89 0.60 -6.95
CA PHE A 37 -9.11 0.22 -7.64
C PHE A 37 -9.07 -1.28 -7.92
N THR A 38 -9.94 -2.01 -7.23
CA THR A 38 -10.13 -3.44 -7.45
C THR A 38 -11.40 -3.66 -8.26
N LYS A 39 -11.67 -4.92 -8.62
CA LYS A 39 -12.92 -5.26 -9.29
C LYS A 39 -14.16 -4.90 -8.46
N ASP A 40 -13.99 -4.80 -7.16
CA ASP A 40 -15.09 -4.47 -6.23
C ASP A 40 -15.15 -2.97 -5.91
N GLY A 41 -14.35 -2.15 -6.59
CA GLY A 41 -14.31 -0.71 -6.40
C GLY A 41 -13.05 -0.27 -5.66
N LEU A 42 -13.07 0.95 -5.18
CA LEU A 42 -11.93 1.52 -4.47
C LEU A 42 -11.81 0.89 -3.09
N ARG A 43 -10.62 0.38 -2.79
CA ARG A 43 -10.29 -0.15 -1.47
C ARG A 43 -9.14 0.63 -0.88
N VAL A 44 -9.26 0.95 0.41
CA VAL A 44 -8.23 1.66 1.15
C VAL A 44 -7.89 0.86 2.40
N VAL A 45 -6.60 0.58 2.60
CA VAL A 45 -6.12 -0.11 3.80
C VAL A 45 -4.99 0.71 4.39
N LYS A 46 -5.08 1.00 5.68
CA LYS A 46 -4.07 1.77 6.41
C LYS A 46 -3.66 1.03 7.66
N ALA A 47 -2.41 1.18 8.06
CA ALA A 47 -1.91 0.58 9.29
C ALA A 47 -0.83 1.46 9.89
N ARG A 48 -0.77 1.45 11.22
CA ARG A 48 0.32 2.08 11.95
C ARG A 48 1.52 1.15 11.99
N GLY A 49 2.70 1.74 12.14
CA GLY A 49 3.92 0.99 12.29
C GLY A 49 4.53 0.60 10.96
N ARG A 50 5.16 -0.54 10.96
CA ARG A 50 5.97 -0.97 9.81
C ARG A 50 5.11 -1.46 8.65
N ILE A 51 5.71 -1.46 7.47
CA ILE A 51 5.02 -1.93 6.24
C ILE A 51 4.54 -3.38 6.41
N ALA A 52 5.27 -4.19 7.17
CA ALA A 52 4.84 -5.56 7.45
C ALA A 52 3.46 -5.61 8.10
N ASN A 53 3.14 -4.63 8.96
CA ASN A 53 1.82 -4.55 9.60
C ASN A 53 0.74 -4.24 8.57
N LEU A 54 1.06 -3.41 7.60
CA LEU A 54 0.14 -3.10 6.50
C LEU A 54 -0.13 -4.35 5.67
N GLU A 55 0.90 -5.11 5.34
CA GLU A 55 0.74 -6.36 4.59
C GLU A 55 -0.16 -7.35 5.33
N GLU A 56 0.05 -7.50 6.63
CA GLU A 56 -0.78 -8.37 7.45
C GLU A 56 -2.23 -7.93 7.44
N LYS A 57 -2.46 -6.63 7.59
CA LYS A 57 -3.81 -6.10 7.58
C LYS A 57 -4.51 -6.33 6.25
N ILE A 58 -3.80 -6.19 5.15
CA ILE A 58 -4.35 -6.48 3.83
C ILE A 58 -4.77 -7.94 3.74
N LYS A 59 -3.96 -8.87 4.25
CA LYS A 59 -4.30 -10.28 4.26
C LYS A 59 -5.52 -10.57 5.12
N GLU A 60 -5.64 -9.92 6.26
CA GLU A 60 -6.77 -10.09 7.16
C GLU A 60 -8.07 -9.59 6.55
N GLU A 61 -8.01 -8.52 5.76
CA GLU A 61 -9.19 -7.90 5.18
C GLU A 61 -9.62 -8.51 3.84
N GLY A 62 -9.15 -9.68 3.52
CA GLY A 62 -9.62 -10.36 2.34
C GLY A 62 -8.54 -10.95 1.46
N GLY A 63 -7.30 -10.75 1.83
CA GLY A 63 -6.17 -11.44 1.22
C GLY A 63 -5.78 -10.98 -0.17
N ASP A 64 -6.71 -10.82 -1.05
CA ASP A 64 -6.40 -10.54 -2.44
C ASP A 64 -6.99 -9.22 -2.89
N MET A 65 -6.15 -8.21 -2.90
CA MET A 65 -6.49 -6.90 -3.44
C MET A 65 -5.93 -6.75 -4.85
N TYR A 66 -6.29 -7.67 -5.74
CA TYR A 66 -5.81 -7.54 -7.11
C TYR A 66 -6.28 -6.21 -7.70
N CYS A 67 -5.35 -5.43 -8.22
CA CYS A 67 -5.63 -4.13 -8.80
C CYS A 67 -4.59 -3.80 -9.86
N THR A 68 -4.97 -2.98 -10.84
CA THR A 68 -4.03 -2.54 -11.86
C THR A 68 -3.73 -1.05 -11.75
N CYS A 69 -4.35 -0.39 -10.78
CA CYS A 69 -4.14 1.04 -10.53
C CYS A 69 -4.25 1.30 -9.04
N GLY A 70 -3.27 1.98 -8.48
CA GLY A 70 -3.32 2.31 -7.07
C GLY A 70 -2.18 3.20 -6.63
N ILE A 71 -2.27 3.65 -5.39
CA ILE A 71 -1.21 4.42 -4.75
C ILE A 71 -0.91 3.82 -3.39
N GLY A 72 0.33 4.04 -2.95
CA GLY A 72 0.74 3.74 -1.59
C GLY A 72 1.37 4.98 -0.99
N HIS A 73 1.29 5.11 0.33
CA HIS A 73 1.89 6.25 1.01
C HIS A 73 2.47 5.85 2.36
N THR A 74 3.47 6.62 2.77
CA THR A 74 3.96 6.60 4.14
C THR A 74 3.70 7.97 4.73
N ARG A 75 3.30 8.03 5.98
CA ARG A 75 3.01 9.27 6.67
C ARG A 75 3.91 9.44 7.87
N TRP A 76 4.46 10.62 8.01
CA TRP A 76 5.24 11.02 9.17
C TRP A 76 4.34 11.82 10.11
N ALA A 77 4.36 11.47 11.36
CA ALA A 77 3.54 12.17 12.36
C ALA A 77 4.13 13.52 12.70
#